data_2046c91706f60716ddf1499b9cb92623
#
_entry.id   2046c91706f60716ddf1499b9cb92623
#
_cell.length_a   1.000
_cell.length_b   1.000
_cell.length_c   1.000
_cell.angle_alpha   90.00
_cell.angle_beta   90.00
_cell.angle_gamma   90.00
#
_symmetry.space_group_name_H-M   'P 1'
#
loop_
_entity.id
_entity.type
_entity.pdbx_description
1 polymer ?
#
loop_
_entity_poly.entity_id
_entity_poly.type
_entity_poly.pdbx_seq_one_letter_code
_entity_poly.pdbx_strand_id
1 'polypeptide(L)'
;MIISLPAALGAAVLFGVASALQAYAARTEPPGSGLRGLLRVVLRLPYLLGLGCDLAGFAAEIVALRGLPLFAVQAAVAGSLAVTAVVAVPLLSARLSSNEWIAVAGVCVGLASIGVSAGAEGTPTVGGAFRWGLVVATGLLIVAALAASRLPSRARCTALGLAGGLGFGIVAIAARILPDLAPAHLVRDPAAYLVIVAGVTAFASFTTALQTGAVAAATAALVLGESVVPSAVGVLLLGDTTRAGYWPVAAGGFALAVVSAVLLARFGEPA
;
A
#
# COMPACT_ATOMS: atom_id res chain seq x y z
N MET A 1 -15.49 7.54 12.84
CA MET A 1 -14.83 6.38 13.44
C MET A 1 -15.60 5.05 13.30
N ILE A 2 -16.92 4.99 13.47
CA ILE A 2 -17.69 3.72 13.45
C ILE A 2 -17.59 3.00 12.09
N ILE A 3 -17.59 3.72 10.98
CA ILE A 3 -17.52 3.14 9.62
C ILE A 3 -16.06 3.07 9.12
N SER A 4 -15.22 4.02 9.54
CA SER A 4 -13.87 4.17 8.98
C SER A 4 -12.91 3.05 9.42
N LEU A 5 -13.02 2.55 10.66
CA LEU A 5 -12.18 1.42 11.11
C LEU A 5 -12.52 0.10 10.39
N PRO A 6 -13.80 -0.31 10.31
CA PRO A 6 -14.18 -1.45 9.46
C PRO A 6 -13.77 -1.27 8.00
N ALA A 7 -13.83 -0.04 7.45
CA ALA A 7 -13.40 0.23 6.09
C ALA A 7 -11.89 0.03 5.91
N ALA A 8 -11.06 0.48 6.86
CA ALA A 8 -9.61 0.27 6.82
C ALA A 8 -9.24 -1.22 6.89
N LEU A 9 -9.88 -1.97 7.79
CA LEU A 9 -9.67 -3.41 7.90
C LEU A 9 -10.21 -4.16 6.66
N GLY A 10 -11.35 -3.71 6.13
CA GLY A 10 -11.91 -4.22 4.88
C GLY A 10 -10.97 -4.00 3.69
N ALA A 11 -10.36 -2.81 3.59
CA ALA A 11 -9.36 -2.52 2.57
C ALA A 11 -8.16 -3.48 2.68
N ALA A 12 -7.62 -3.69 3.89
CA ALA A 12 -6.53 -4.63 4.12
C ALA A 12 -6.88 -6.06 3.69
N VAL A 13 -8.10 -6.53 4.01
CA VAL A 13 -8.58 -7.85 3.60
C VAL A 13 -8.71 -7.93 2.08
N LEU A 14 -9.30 -6.93 1.44
CA LEU A 14 -9.50 -6.90 -0.02
C LEU A 14 -8.17 -6.87 -0.77
N PHE A 15 -7.20 -6.03 -0.37
CA PHE A 15 -5.86 -6.01 -0.96
C PHE A 15 -5.11 -7.32 -0.74
N GLY A 16 -5.23 -7.92 0.44
CA GLY A 16 -4.59 -9.20 0.74
C GLY A 16 -5.16 -10.36 -0.09
N VAL A 17 -6.48 -10.42 -0.24
CA VAL A 17 -7.17 -11.40 -1.09
C VAL A 17 -6.83 -11.16 -2.57
N ALA A 18 -6.82 -9.90 -3.02
CA ALA A 18 -6.43 -9.52 -4.37
C ALA A 18 -5.03 -10.04 -4.72
N SER A 19 -4.05 -9.77 -3.87
CA SER A 19 -2.67 -10.21 -4.04
C SER A 19 -2.56 -11.74 -4.11
N ALA A 20 -3.29 -12.48 -3.28
CA ALA A 20 -3.30 -13.94 -3.31
C ALA A 20 -3.95 -14.49 -4.59
N LEU A 21 -5.06 -13.91 -5.06
CA LEU A 21 -5.74 -14.31 -6.30
C LEU A 21 -4.88 -14.02 -7.54
N GLN A 22 -4.21 -12.87 -7.57
CA GLN A 22 -3.28 -12.49 -8.64
C GLN A 22 -2.06 -13.42 -8.66
N ALA A 23 -1.49 -13.75 -7.50
CA ALA A 23 -0.41 -14.72 -7.38
C ALA A 23 -0.83 -16.12 -7.83
N TYR A 24 -2.05 -16.55 -7.49
CA TYR A 24 -2.62 -17.82 -7.98
C TYR A 24 -2.73 -17.83 -9.50
N ALA A 25 -3.29 -16.77 -10.10
CA ALA A 25 -3.40 -16.66 -11.56
C ALA A 25 -2.01 -16.68 -12.23
N ALA A 26 -1.03 -15.98 -11.68
CA ALA A 26 0.32 -15.91 -12.21
C ALA A 26 1.04 -17.27 -12.23
N ARG A 27 0.81 -18.12 -11.21
CA ARG A 27 1.42 -19.47 -11.15
C ARG A 27 0.92 -20.44 -12.22
N THR A 28 -0.17 -20.13 -12.90
CA THR A 28 -0.75 -21.00 -13.95
C THR A 28 -0.09 -20.83 -15.31
N GLU A 29 0.80 -19.84 -15.49
CA GLU A 29 1.54 -19.63 -16.74
C GLU A 29 3.02 -20.01 -16.57
N PRO A 30 3.64 -20.63 -17.59
CA PRO A 30 5.05 -20.98 -17.55
C PRO A 30 5.95 -19.73 -17.47
N PRO A 31 7.07 -19.78 -16.73
CA PRO A 31 8.06 -18.71 -16.73
C PRO A 31 8.57 -18.42 -18.16
N GLY A 32 8.70 -17.13 -18.50
CA GLY A 32 9.24 -16.73 -19.81
C GLY A 32 8.24 -16.65 -20.96
N SER A 33 6.92 -16.76 -20.69
CA SER A 33 5.86 -16.66 -21.71
C SER A 33 5.70 -15.28 -22.37
N GLY A 34 6.48 -14.28 -21.95
CA GLY A 34 6.52 -12.93 -22.50
C GLY A 34 5.18 -12.18 -22.39
N LEU A 35 4.99 -11.17 -23.23
CA LEU A 35 3.79 -10.31 -23.21
C LEU A 35 2.49 -11.09 -23.44
N ARG A 36 2.50 -12.13 -24.26
CA ARG A 36 1.32 -12.97 -24.52
C ARG A 36 0.90 -13.76 -23.26
N GLY A 37 1.86 -14.27 -22.50
CA GLY A 37 1.59 -14.95 -21.23
C GLY A 37 1.03 -13.98 -20.19
N LEU A 38 1.59 -12.79 -20.08
CA LEU A 38 1.07 -11.74 -19.22
C LEU A 38 -0.39 -11.39 -19.53
N LEU A 39 -0.72 -11.19 -20.81
CA LEU A 39 -2.11 -10.94 -21.24
C LEU A 39 -3.05 -12.07 -20.87
N ARG A 40 -2.61 -13.33 -21.01
CA ARG A 40 -3.42 -14.49 -20.60
C ARG A 40 -3.66 -14.52 -19.09
N VAL A 41 -2.65 -14.19 -18.28
CA VAL A 41 -2.78 -14.11 -16.81
C VAL A 41 -3.80 -13.03 -16.42
N VAL A 42 -3.66 -11.84 -17.01
CA VAL A 42 -4.55 -10.69 -16.70
C VAL A 42 -6.02 -10.98 -17.07
N LEU A 43 -6.25 -11.73 -18.15
CA LEU A 43 -7.60 -12.11 -18.59
C LEU A 43 -8.19 -13.31 -17.84
N ARG A 44 -7.45 -13.97 -16.94
CA ARG A 44 -7.98 -15.06 -16.13
C ARG A 44 -8.92 -14.55 -15.05
N LEU A 45 -9.99 -15.30 -14.83
CA LEU A 45 -11.00 -14.95 -13.82
C LEU A 45 -10.41 -14.67 -12.42
N PRO A 46 -9.47 -15.47 -11.87
CA PRO A 46 -8.88 -15.15 -10.57
C PRO A 46 -8.14 -13.81 -10.55
N TYR A 47 -7.44 -13.45 -11.65
CA TYR A 47 -6.77 -12.15 -11.74
C TYR A 47 -7.77 -11.00 -11.81
N LEU A 48 -8.83 -11.13 -12.62
CA LEU A 48 -9.88 -10.12 -12.74
C LEU A 48 -10.65 -9.94 -11.41
N LEU A 49 -10.90 -11.04 -10.69
CA LEU A 49 -11.47 -10.95 -9.33
C LEU A 49 -10.51 -10.24 -8.37
N GLY A 50 -9.21 -10.53 -8.46
CA GLY A 50 -8.19 -9.81 -7.70
C GLY A 50 -8.20 -8.31 -8.01
N LEU A 51 -8.26 -7.92 -9.29
CA LEU A 51 -8.36 -6.52 -9.69
C LEU A 51 -9.64 -5.86 -9.17
N GLY A 52 -10.77 -6.60 -9.18
CA GLY A 52 -12.03 -6.13 -8.56
C GLY A 52 -11.88 -5.92 -7.06
N CYS A 53 -11.17 -6.82 -6.36
CA CYS A 53 -10.85 -6.66 -4.94
C CYS A 53 -9.93 -5.44 -4.70
N ASP A 54 -8.93 -5.19 -5.56
CA ASP A 54 -8.08 -3.99 -5.45
C ASP A 54 -8.90 -2.71 -5.58
N LEU A 55 -9.80 -2.63 -6.55
CA LEU A 55 -10.67 -1.47 -6.73
C LEU A 55 -11.61 -1.26 -5.54
N ALA A 56 -12.21 -2.35 -5.03
CA ALA A 56 -13.06 -2.30 -3.86
C ALA A 56 -12.25 -1.93 -2.59
N GLY A 57 -11.03 -2.47 -2.47
CA GLY A 57 -10.08 -2.14 -1.41
C GLY A 57 -9.71 -0.65 -1.42
N PHE A 58 -9.41 -0.11 -2.59
CA PHE A 58 -9.12 1.32 -2.74
C PHE A 58 -10.32 2.20 -2.40
N ALA A 59 -11.55 1.81 -2.81
CA ALA A 59 -12.76 2.53 -2.41
C ALA A 59 -12.95 2.50 -0.88
N ALA A 60 -12.71 1.34 -0.24
CA ALA A 60 -12.78 1.22 1.22
C ALA A 60 -11.68 2.05 1.92
N GLU A 61 -10.47 2.10 1.35
CA GLU A 61 -9.38 2.97 1.84
C GLU A 61 -9.76 4.44 1.79
N ILE A 62 -10.36 4.92 0.70
CA ILE A 62 -10.86 6.30 0.60
C ILE A 62 -11.89 6.59 1.71
N VAL A 63 -12.82 5.65 1.98
CA VAL A 63 -13.79 5.80 3.09
C VAL A 63 -13.07 5.83 4.43
N ALA A 64 -12.06 4.99 4.64
CA ALA A 64 -11.27 4.97 5.87
C ALA A 64 -10.54 6.30 6.10
N LEU A 65 -9.95 6.86 5.04
CA LEU A 65 -9.24 8.15 5.07
C LEU A 65 -10.14 9.34 5.42
N ARG A 66 -11.46 9.17 5.39
CA ARG A 66 -12.43 10.22 5.77
C ARG A 66 -12.75 10.26 7.27
N GLY A 67 -12.19 9.38 8.07
CA GLY A 67 -12.50 9.36 9.49
C GLY A 67 -11.45 8.69 10.36
N LEU A 68 -10.26 8.41 9.78
CA LEU A 68 -9.11 7.91 10.51
C LEU A 68 -7.85 8.70 10.14
N PRO A 69 -6.93 8.86 11.09
CA PRO A 69 -5.59 9.37 10.82
C PRO A 69 -4.89 8.56 9.73
N LEU A 70 -4.12 9.23 8.88
CA LEU A 70 -3.44 8.61 7.74
C LEU A 70 -2.53 7.45 8.17
N PHE A 71 -1.81 7.60 9.30
CA PHE A 71 -0.96 6.54 9.84
C PHE A 71 -1.72 5.26 10.19
N ALA A 72 -2.98 5.37 10.65
CA ALA A 72 -3.80 4.22 11.00
C ALA A 72 -4.27 3.48 9.74
N VAL A 73 -4.66 4.22 8.70
CA VAL A 73 -5.05 3.63 7.41
C VAL A 73 -3.85 2.96 6.75
N GLN A 74 -2.69 3.61 6.72
CA GLN A 74 -1.48 3.05 6.10
C GLN A 74 -0.96 1.79 6.83
N ALA A 75 -1.09 1.75 8.16
CA ALA A 75 -0.80 0.54 8.91
C ALA A 75 -1.76 -0.61 8.54
N ALA A 76 -3.07 -0.31 8.37
CA ALA A 76 -4.04 -1.31 7.92
C ALA A 76 -3.69 -1.84 6.51
N VAL A 77 -3.33 -0.96 5.57
CA VAL A 77 -2.88 -1.35 4.22
C VAL A 77 -1.64 -2.24 4.29
N ALA A 78 -0.64 -1.89 5.10
CA ALA A 78 0.53 -2.75 5.33
C ALA A 78 0.13 -4.12 5.92
N GLY A 79 -0.94 -4.17 6.71
CA GLY A 79 -1.54 -5.40 7.23
C GLY A 79 -2.10 -6.34 6.17
N SER A 80 -2.33 -5.88 4.94
CA SER A 80 -2.76 -6.73 3.82
C SER A 80 -1.79 -7.88 3.55
N LEU A 81 -0.49 -7.70 3.83
CA LEU A 81 0.50 -8.79 3.70
C LEU A 81 0.22 -9.95 4.64
N ALA A 82 -0.27 -9.70 5.86
CA ALA A 82 -0.68 -10.76 6.77
C ALA A 82 -1.89 -11.53 6.21
N VAL A 83 -2.85 -10.81 5.64
CA VAL A 83 -4.00 -11.43 4.97
C VAL A 83 -3.55 -12.24 3.77
N THR A 84 -2.67 -11.68 2.92
CA THR A 84 -2.09 -12.41 1.77
C THR A 84 -1.44 -13.71 2.22
N ALA A 85 -0.61 -13.68 3.28
CA ALA A 85 0.06 -14.85 3.81
C ALA A 85 -0.95 -15.92 4.27
N VAL A 86 -1.97 -15.54 5.03
CA VAL A 86 -3.00 -16.46 5.54
C VAL A 86 -3.85 -17.04 4.39
N VAL A 87 -4.26 -16.22 3.44
CA VAL A 87 -5.07 -16.66 2.28
C VAL A 87 -4.26 -17.54 1.32
N ALA A 88 -2.95 -17.34 1.25
CA ALA A 88 -2.06 -18.18 0.44
C ALA A 88 -2.01 -19.64 0.96
N VAL A 89 -2.27 -19.89 2.24
CA VAL A 89 -2.27 -21.25 2.80
C VAL A 89 -3.24 -22.17 2.05
N PRO A 90 -4.55 -21.91 2.03
CA PRO A 90 -5.49 -22.76 1.31
C PRO A 90 -5.43 -22.58 -0.22
N LEU A 91 -5.19 -21.37 -0.71
CA LEU A 91 -5.27 -21.04 -2.13
C LEU A 91 -4.05 -21.53 -2.94
N LEU A 92 -2.87 -21.45 -2.37
CA LEU A 92 -1.62 -21.79 -3.02
C LEU A 92 -0.97 -23.05 -2.44
N SER A 93 -1.66 -23.74 -1.50
CA SER A 93 -1.11 -24.86 -0.72
C SER A 93 0.21 -24.50 -0.04
N ALA A 94 0.38 -23.23 0.33
CA ALA A 94 1.54 -22.73 1.04
C ALA A 94 1.53 -23.23 2.49
N ARG A 95 2.71 -23.31 3.10
CA ARG A 95 2.85 -23.61 4.53
C ARG A 95 3.54 -22.45 5.20
N LEU A 96 2.88 -21.84 6.17
CA LEU A 96 3.48 -20.80 6.98
C LEU A 96 4.36 -21.45 8.06
N SER A 97 5.60 -21.02 8.16
CA SER A 97 6.52 -21.36 9.24
C SER A 97 6.10 -20.67 10.54
N SER A 98 6.65 -21.11 11.67
CA SER A 98 6.41 -20.48 12.97
C SER A 98 6.78 -18.99 12.97
N ASN A 99 7.84 -18.60 12.27
CA ASN A 99 8.28 -17.20 12.17
C ASN A 99 7.28 -16.35 11.40
N GLU A 100 6.66 -16.89 10.34
CA GLU A 100 5.63 -16.20 9.59
C GLU A 100 4.35 -16.01 10.41
N TRP A 101 3.96 -17.02 11.21
CA TRP A 101 2.85 -16.89 12.15
C TRP A 101 3.11 -15.84 13.24
N ILE A 102 4.35 -15.75 13.76
CA ILE A 102 4.76 -14.69 14.69
C ILE A 102 4.63 -13.30 14.01
N ALA A 103 5.06 -13.19 12.74
CA ALA A 103 4.93 -11.94 12.02
C ALA A 103 3.46 -11.58 11.75
N VAL A 104 2.58 -12.52 11.40
CA VAL A 104 1.12 -12.30 11.30
C VAL A 104 0.56 -11.77 12.64
N ALA A 105 0.92 -12.42 13.76
CA ALA A 105 0.50 -11.97 15.08
C ALA A 105 1.02 -10.56 15.41
N GLY A 106 2.27 -10.26 15.03
CA GLY A 106 2.88 -8.93 15.19
C GLY A 106 2.11 -7.84 14.42
N VAL A 107 1.69 -8.13 13.18
CA VAL A 107 0.81 -7.22 12.42
C VAL A 107 -0.50 -6.98 13.18
N CYS A 108 -1.17 -8.06 13.61
CA CYS A 108 -2.46 -7.93 14.32
C CYS A 108 -2.35 -7.12 15.61
N VAL A 109 -1.30 -7.37 16.42
CA VAL A 109 -1.05 -6.62 17.67
C VAL A 109 -0.71 -5.16 17.35
N GLY A 110 0.11 -4.90 16.33
CA GLY A 110 0.45 -3.55 15.88
C GLY A 110 -0.79 -2.77 15.47
N LEU A 111 -1.65 -3.36 14.62
CA LEU A 111 -2.90 -2.75 14.18
C LEU A 111 -3.88 -2.50 15.34
N ALA A 112 -4.01 -3.44 16.28
CA ALA A 112 -4.84 -3.26 17.47
C ALA A 112 -4.33 -2.09 18.32
N SER A 113 -3.00 -1.97 18.52
CA SER A 113 -2.38 -0.87 19.24
C SER A 113 -2.64 0.49 18.59
N ILE A 114 -2.56 0.56 17.25
CA ILE A 114 -2.87 1.75 16.48
C ILE A 114 -4.35 2.11 16.61
N GLY A 115 -5.25 1.13 16.45
CA GLY A 115 -6.69 1.34 16.56
C GLY A 115 -7.11 1.90 17.92
N VAL A 116 -6.49 1.42 19.01
CA VAL A 116 -6.74 1.94 20.37
C VAL A 116 -6.19 3.36 20.55
N SER A 117 -5.06 3.69 19.92
CA SER A 117 -4.36 4.97 20.09
C SER A 117 -4.78 6.04 19.08
N ALA A 118 -5.53 5.68 18.02
CA ALA A 118 -5.98 6.64 17.02
C ALA A 118 -6.88 7.72 17.64
N GLY A 119 -6.48 8.97 17.43
CA GLY A 119 -7.21 10.17 17.87
C GLY A 119 -8.09 10.75 16.78
N ALA A 120 -8.20 12.06 16.76
CA ALA A 120 -8.91 12.78 15.71
C ALA A 120 -8.05 12.84 14.43
N GLU A 121 -8.71 12.71 13.30
CA GLU A 121 -8.11 13.06 12.02
C GLU A 121 -7.88 14.57 11.93
N GLY A 122 -6.78 14.96 11.32
CA GLY A 122 -6.55 16.36 10.99
C GLY A 122 -7.53 16.86 9.94
N THR A 123 -7.93 18.11 10.03
CA THR A 123 -8.69 18.77 8.95
C THR A 123 -7.74 19.19 7.84
N PRO A 124 -7.84 18.64 6.64
CA PRO A 124 -6.90 18.91 5.56
C PRO A 124 -7.21 20.27 4.90
N THR A 125 -7.17 21.38 5.65
CA THR A 125 -7.17 22.73 5.08
C THR A 125 -5.80 23.01 4.47
N VAL A 126 -5.46 22.25 3.44
CA VAL A 126 -4.15 22.40 2.75
C VAL A 126 -4.24 23.55 1.75
N GLY A 127 -3.32 24.49 1.87
CA GLY A 127 -3.17 25.59 0.93
C GLY A 127 -2.67 25.12 -0.46
N GLY A 128 -2.76 26.02 -1.44
CA GLY A 128 -2.26 25.75 -2.79
C GLY A 128 -0.80 25.29 -2.82
N ALA A 129 0.04 25.82 -1.94
CA ALA A 129 1.46 25.44 -1.85
C ALA A 129 1.66 23.93 -1.58
N PHE A 130 0.86 23.32 -0.71
CA PHE A 130 0.91 21.88 -0.43
C PHE A 130 0.51 21.07 -1.67
N ARG A 131 -0.56 21.46 -2.37
CA ARG A 131 -1.01 20.80 -3.61
C ARG A 131 0.05 20.86 -4.70
N TRP A 132 0.66 22.02 -4.91
CA TRP A 132 1.79 22.16 -5.82
C TRP A 132 3.02 21.37 -5.38
N GLY A 133 3.27 21.28 -4.09
CA GLY A 133 4.31 20.42 -3.52
C GLY A 133 4.12 18.94 -3.90
N LEU A 134 2.88 18.43 -3.86
CA LEU A 134 2.55 17.08 -4.31
C LEU A 134 2.75 16.90 -5.82
N VAL A 135 2.41 17.91 -6.63
CA VAL A 135 2.67 17.88 -8.09
C VAL A 135 4.16 17.76 -8.36
N VAL A 136 4.97 18.59 -7.70
CA VAL A 136 6.43 18.55 -7.82
C VAL A 136 6.98 17.22 -7.32
N ALA A 137 6.52 16.73 -6.16
CA ALA A 137 6.91 15.42 -5.62
C ALA A 137 6.60 14.27 -6.59
N THR A 138 5.44 14.31 -7.24
CA THR A 138 5.06 13.32 -8.27
C THR A 138 5.98 13.41 -9.49
N GLY A 139 6.30 14.61 -9.96
CA GLY A 139 7.25 14.82 -11.05
C GLY A 139 8.66 14.30 -10.71
N LEU A 140 9.14 14.58 -9.51
CA LEU A 140 10.43 14.07 -9.02
C LEU A 140 10.42 12.55 -8.87
N LEU A 141 9.30 11.98 -8.44
CA LEU A 141 9.14 10.52 -8.35
C LEU A 141 9.23 9.86 -9.71
N ILE A 142 8.59 10.43 -10.74
CA ILE A 142 8.68 9.91 -12.12
C ILE A 142 10.13 9.94 -12.61
N VAL A 143 10.83 11.06 -12.41
CA VAL A 143 12.25 11.20 -12.78
C VAL A 143 13.11 10.19 -12.02
N ALA A 144 12.88 10.03 -10.71
CA ALA A 144 13.59 9.06 -9.88
C ALA A 144 13.34 7.62 -10.33
N ALA A 145 12.10 7.25 -10.65
CA ALA A 145 11.75 5.93 -11.17
C ALA A 145 12.42 5.65 -12.53
N LEU A 146 12.44 6.63 -13.43
CA LEU A 146 13.14 6.53 -14.72
C LEU A 146 14.67 6.39 -14.53
N ALA A 147 15.26 7.12 -13.59
CA ALA A 147 16.67 6.98 -13.26
C ALA A 147 16.95 5.62 -12.62
N ALA A 148 16.12 5.17 -11.69
CA ALA A 148 16.22 3.87 -11.03
C ALA A 148 16.15 2.70 -12.00
N SER A 149 15.39 2.82 -13.10
CA SER A 149 15.30 1.77 -14.13
C SER A 149 16.65 1.47 -14.82
N ARG A 150 17.61 2.41 -14.75
CA ARG A 150 18.96 2.28 -15.33
C ARG A 150 19.99 1.71 -14.35
N LEU A 151 19.62 1.47 -13.10
CA LEU A 151 20.53 0.93 -12.08
C LEU A 151 20.80 -0.57 -12.29
N PRO A 152 21.89 -1.12 -11.72
CA PRO A 152 22.12 -2.56 -11.65
C PRO A 152 20.97 -3.29 -10.95
N SER A 153 20.72 -4.56 -11.30
CA SER A 153 19.51 -5.32 -10.95
C SER A 153 19.10 -5.24 -9.47
N ARG A 154 20.01 -5.42 -8.51
CA ARG A 154 19.70 -5.34 -7.07
C ARG A 154 19.26 -3.95 -6.64
N ALA A 155 20.05 -2.90 -7.00
CA ALA A 155 19.72 -1.53 -6.66
C ALA A 155 18.45 -1.07 -7.37
N ARG A 156 18.25 -1.48 -8.63
CA ARG A 156 17.03 -1.22 -9.41
C ARG A 156 15.79 -1.76 -8.74
N CYS A 157 15.83 -3.01 -8.28
CA CYS A 157 14.72 -3.67 -7.59
C CYS A 157 14.25 -2.86 -6.38
N THR A 158 15.17 -2.56 -5.45
CA THR A 158 14.86 -1.84 -4.22
C THR A 158 14.43 -0.39 -4.51
N ALA A 159 15.12 0.30 -5.43
CA ALA A 159 14.79 1.68 -5.78
C ALA A 159 13.42 1.80 -6.46
N LEU A 160 13.06 0.89 -7.38
CA LEU A 160 11.76 0.86 -8.02
C LEU A 160 10.65 0.38 -7.07
N GLY A 161 10.94 -0.55 -6.16
CA GLY A 161 10.03 -0.92 -5.09
C GLY A 161 9.68 0.27 -4.19
N LEU A 162 10.72 1.01 -3.77
CA LEU A 162 10.53 2.24 -2.98
C LEU A 162 9.78 3.32 -3.77
N ALA A 163 10.11 3.52 -5.04
CA ALA A 163 9.37 4.45 -5.91
C ALA A 163 7.89 4.06 -6.05
N GLY A 164 7.59 2.77 -6.16
CA GLY A 164 6.23 2.24 -6.11
C GLY A 164 5.53 2.61 -4.82
N GLY A 165 6.17 2.34 -3.67
CA GLY A 165 5.61 2.65 -2.35
C GLY A 165 5.39 4.16 -2.14
N LEU A 166 6.36 5.00 -2.50
CA LEU A 166 6.21 6.45 -2.43
C LEU A 166 5.07 6.96 -3.32
N GLY A 167 4.91 6.36 -4.51
CA GLY A 167 3.82 6.70 -5.40
C GLY A 167 2.45 6.35 -4.82
N PHE A 168 2.26 5.16 -4.25
CA PHE A 168 1.03 4.81 -3.53
C PHE A 168 0.83 5.69 -2.28
N GLY A 169 1.91 6.08 -1.60
CA GLY A 169 1.86 7.07 -0.53
C GLY A 169 1.33 8.43 -1.00
N ILE A 170 1.76 8.91 -2.16
CA ILE A 170 1.20 10.13 -2.78
C ILE A 170 -0.28 9.94 -3.11
N VAL A 171 -0.68 8.77 -3.62
CA VAL A 171 -2.10 8.43 -3.88
C VAL A 171 -2.92 8.57 -2.60
N ALA A 172 -2.47 7.99 -1.48
CA ALA A 172 -3.16 8.06 -0.21
C ALA A 172 -3.27 9.52 0.31
N ILE A 173 -2.18 10.30 0.23
CA ILE A 173 -2.19 11.73 0.61
C ILE A 173 -3.14 12.51 -0.30
N ALA A 174 -3.10 12.29 -1.62
CA ALA A 174 -3.96 12.97 -2.58
C ALA A 174 -5.43 12.61 -2.35
N ALA A 175 -5.75 11.33 -2.12
CA ALA A 175 -7.10 10.86 -1.78
C ALA A 175 -7.62 11.49 -0.47
N ARG A 176 -6.73 11.68 0.52
CA ARG A 176 -7.05 12.29 1.81
C ARG A 176 -7.44 13.76 1.68
N ILE A 177 -6.77 14.53 0.80
CA ILE A 177 -7.03 15.96 0.62
C ILE A 177 -8.12 16.27 -0.40
N LEU A 178 -8.68 15.26 -1.08
CA LEU A 178 -9.85 15.45 -1.95
C LEU A 178 -11.06 15.89 -1.14
N PRO A 179 -11.67 17.05 -1.43
CA PRO A 179 -12.75 17.58 -0.60
C PRO A 179 -14.02 16.72 -0.72
N ASP A 180 -14.28 16.18 -1.89
CA ASP A 180 -15.49 15.45 -2.20
C ASP A 180 -15.24 14.53 -3.41
N LEU A 181 -16.08 13.48 -3.54
CA LEU A 181 -16.01 12.49 -4.62
C LEU A 181 -17.01 12.76 -5.76
N ALA A 182 -17.71 13.91 -5.74
CA ALA A 182 -18.62 14.26 -6.81
C ALA A 182 -17.84 14.43 -8.14
N PRO A 183 -18.29 13.79 -9.24
CA PRO A 183 -17.54 13.79 -10.49
C PRO A 183 -17.19 15.19 -11.03
N ALA A 184 -18.09 16.17 -10.82
CA ALA A 184 -17.89 17.54 -11.25
C ALA A 184 -16.74 18.25 -10.48
N HIS A 185 -16.49 17.88 -9.23
CA HIS A 185 -15.41 18.41 -8.41
C HIS A 185 -14.09 17.68 -8.69
N LEU A 186 -14.13 16.35 -8.85
CA LEU A 186 -12.95 15.53 -9.16
C LEU A 186 -12.25 16.00 -10.44
N VAL A 187 -13.01 16.31 -11.51
CA VAL A 187 -12.43 16.79 -12.78
C VAL A 187 -11.73 18.15 -12.65
N ARG A 188 -12.07 18.93 -11.63
CA ARG A 188 -11.48 20.28 -11.40
C ARG A 188 -10.38 20.29 -10.36
N ASP A 189 -10.26 19.23 -9.55
CA ASP A 189 -9.25 19.17 -8.48
C ASP A 189 -7.95 18.52 -8.98
N PRO A 190 -6.80 19.23 -8.92
CA PRO A 190 -5.51 18.66 -9.30
C PRO A 190 -5.15 17.37 -8.52
N ALA A 191 -5.62 17.22 -7.29
CA ALA A 191 -5.35 16.03 -6.49
C ALA A 191 -5.95 14.75 -7.10
N ALA A 192 -7.09 14.85 -7.82
CA ALA A 192 -7.67 13.70 -8.52
C ALA A 192 -6.76 13.20 -9.65
N TYR A 193 -6.13 14.10 -10.36
CA TYR A 193 -5.15 13.73 -11.41
C TYR A 193 -3.88 13.15 -10.80
N LEU A 194 -3.47 13.61 -9.62
CA LEU A 194 -2.32 13.05 -8.90
C LEU A 194 -2.58 11.60 -8.46
N VAL A 195 -3.81 11.26 -8.04
CA VAL A 195 -4.19 9.86 -7.73
C VAL A 195 -3.92 8.97 -8.95
N ILE A 196 -4.31 9.41 -10.14
CA ILE A 196 -4.12 8.63 -11.37
C ILE A 196 -2.64 8.56 -11.75
N VAL A 197 -1.97 9.72 -11.86
CA VAL A 197 -0.58 9.79 -12.35
C VAL A 197 0.38 9.10 -11.37
N ALA A 198 0.26 9.36 -10.07
CA ALA A 198 1.08 8.72 -9.06
C ALA A 198 0.77 7.21 -8.97
N GLY A 199 -0.51 6.82 -9.05
CA GLY A 199 -0.94 5.42 -9.03
C GLY A 199 -0.38 4.62 -10.22
N VAL A 200 -0.49 5.15 -11.44
CA VAL A 200 0.10 4.52 -12.63
C VAL A 200 1.63 4.42 -12.51
N THR A 201 2.28 5.48 -12.03
CA THR A 201 3.74 5.48 -11.82
C THR A 201 4.14 4.46 -10.75
N ALA A 202 3.40 4.39 -9.65
CA ALA A 202 3.61 3.42 -8.57
C ALA A 202 3.49 1.98 -9.07
N PHE A 203 2.38 1.68 -9.75
CA PHE A 203 2.11 0.36 -10.30
C PHE A 203 3.17 -0.07 -11.33
N ALA A 204 3.54 0.81 -12.27
CA ALA A 204 4.57 0.54 -13.25
C ALA A 204 5.94 0.31 -12.62
N SER A 205 6.31 1.12 -11.62
CA SER A 205 7.56 0.99 -10.89
C SER A 205 7.63 -0.33 -10.13
N PHE A 206 6.59 -0.68 -9.38
CA PHE A 206 6.54 -1.92 -8.62
C PHE A 206 6.52 -3.16 -9.52
N THR A 207 5.72 -3.16 -10.59
CA THR A 207 5.70 -4.25 -11.56
C THR A 207 7.07 -4.47 -12.19
N THR A 208 7.77 -3.37 -12.53
CA THR A 208 9.14 -3.46 -13.06
C THR A 208 10.12 -3.97 -12.00
N ALA A 209 9.97 -3.57 -10.73
CA ALA A 209 10.78 -4.11 -9.64
C ALA A 209 10.63 -5.62 -9.51
N LEU A 210 9.40 -6.14 -9.56
CA LEU A 210 9.11 -7.58 -9.45
C LEU A 210 9.75 -8.40 -10.59
N GLN A 211 9.90 -7.81 -11.78
CA GLN A 211 10.55 -8.48 -12.91
C GLN A 211 12.06 -8.69 -12.71
N THR A 212 12.66 -8.05 -11.72
CA THR A 212 14.11 -8.22 -11.42
C THR A 212 14.43 -9.48 -10.61
N GLY A 213 13.43 -10.20 -10.12
CA GLY A 213 13.57 -11.47 -9.41
C GLY A 213 13.72 -11.37 -7.88
N ALA A 214 14.00 -10.19 -7.32
CA ALA A 214 14.13 -10.00 -5.87
C ALA A 214 12.79 -9.50 -5.25
N VAL A 215 11.75 -10.32 -5.33
CA VAL A 215 10.37 -9.97 -4.95
C VAL A 215 10.28 -9.45 -3.53
N ALA A 216 10.90 -10.13 -2.56
CA ALA A 216 10.87 -9.72 -1.15
C ALA A 216 11.48 -8.33 -0.92
N ALA A 217 12.61 -8.03 -1.58
CA ALA A 217 13.24 -6.72 -1.45
C ALA A 217 12.38 -5.61 -2.07
N ALA A 218 11.75 -5.87 -3.22
CA ALA A 218 10.83 -4.95 -3.86
C ALA A 218 9.62 -4.65 -2.96
N THR A 219 8.99 -5.70 -2.43
CA THR A 219 7.78 -5.59 -1.59
C THR A 219 8.09 -4.93 -0.25
N ALA A 220 9.23 -5.28 0.39
CA ALA A 220 9.65 -4.62 1.62
C ALA A 220 9.89 -3.10 1.40
N ALA A 221 10.55 -2.73 0.31
CA ALA A 221 10.77 -1.33 -0.03
C ALA A 221 9.46 -0.59 -0.35
N LEU A 222 8.52 -1.25 -1.04
CA LEU A 222 7.19 -0.72 -1.31
C LEU A 222 6.45 -0.43 -0.01
N VAL A 223 6.33 -1.41 0.90
CA VAL A 223 5.61 -1.26 2.18
C VAL A 223 6.18 -0.12 3.02
N LEU A 224 7.51 0.01 3.07
CA LEU A 224 8.15 1.13 3.78
C LEU A 224 7.79 2.48 3.15
N GLY A 225 7.84 2.58 1.81
CA GLY A 225 7.51 3.82 1.10
C GLY A 225 6.06 4.24 1.26
N GLU A 226 5.12 3.30 1.11
CA GLU A 226 3.68 3.58 1.19
C GLU A 226 3.16 3.79 2.63
N SER A 227 3.88 3.27 3.64
CA SER A 227 3.41 3.37 5.03
C SER A 227 4.08 4.51 5.79
N VAL A 228 5.41 4.62 5.73
CA VAL A 228 6.17 5.54 6.60
C VAL A 228 5.99 6.99 6.18
N VAL A 229 6.17 7.27 4.89
CA VAL A 229 6.14 8.66 4.39
C VAL A 229 4.76 9.28 4.50
N PRO A 230 3.65 8.65 4.06
CA PRO A 230 2.32 9.22 4.24
C PRO A 230 1.94 9.40 5.71
N SER A 231 2.33 8.45 6.58
CA SER A 231 2.07 8.56 8.02
C SER A 231 2.76 9.77 8.63
N ALA A 232 4.02 10.02 8.24
CA ALA A 232 4.74 11.22 8.67
C ALA A 232 4.07 12.50 8.14
N VAL A 233 3.64 12.52 6.89
CA VAL A 233 2.88 13.64 6.30
C VAL A 233 1.57 13.87 7.06
N GLY A 234 0.83 12.79 7.38
CA GLY A 234 -0.39 12.87 8.18
C GLY A 234 -0.19 13.58 9.50
N VAL A 235 0.80 13.15 10.27
CA VAL A 235 1.08 13.71 11.60
C VAL A 235 1.68 15.11 11.52
N LEU A 236 2.66 15.35 10.64
CA LEU A 236 3.43 16.58 10.62
C LEU A 236 2.76 17.72 9.85
N LEU A 237 2.00 17.40 8.79
CA LEU A 237 1.47 18.40 7.86
C LEU A 237 -0.06 18.43 7.79
N LEU A 238 -0.74 17.31 8.04
CA LEU A 238 -2.19 17.25 7.98
C LEU A 238 -2.86 17.33 9.36
N GLY A 239 -2.05 17.35 10.44
CA GLY A 239 -2.55 17.53 11.80
C GLY A 239 -3.22 16.29 12.39
N ASP A 240 -2.91 15.10 11.88
CA ASP A 240 -3.38 13.84 12.45
C ASP A 240 -2.85 13.69 13.89
N THR A 241 -3.71 13.28 14.81
CA THR A 241 -3.37 13.16 16.23
C THR A 241 -3.62 11.77 16.78
N THR A 242 -2.94 11.46 17.87
CA THR A 242 -3.25 10.31 18.72
C THR A 242 -4.11 10.75 19.89
N ARG A 243 -4.78 9.83 20.58
CA ARG A 243 -5.39 10.12 21.89
C ARG A 243 -4.34 10.63 22.85
N ALA A 244 -4.73 11.52 23.76
CA ALA A 244 -3.82 12.11 24.73
C ALA A 244 -3.06 11.01 25.51
N GLY A 245 -1.74 11.11 25.53
CA GLY A 245 -0.86 10.14 26.18
C GLY A 245 -0.60 8.82 25.43
N TYR A 246 -1.29 8.55 24.30
CA TYR A 246 -1.17 7.27 23.57
C TYR A 246 -0.16 7.31 22.42
N TRP A 247 0.57 8.39 22.22
CA TRP A 247 1.56 8.49 21.15
C TRP A 247 2.63 7.39 21.19
N PRO A 248 3.15 6.93 22.36
CA PRO A 248 4.14 5.84 22.36
C PRO A 248 3.52 4.51 21.91
N VAL A 249 2.25 4.26 22.26
CA VAL A 249 1.50 3.06 21.86
C VAL A 249 1.25 3.10 20.34
N ALA A 250 0.89 4.26 19.79
CA ALA A 250 0.73 4.45 18.34
C ALA A 250 2.05 4.20 17.59
N ALA A 251 3.13 4.83 18.05
CA ALA A 251 4.46 4.68 17.44
C ALA A 251 4.98 3.24 17.53
N GLY A 252 4.86 2.60 18.70
CA GLY A 252 5.25 1.21 18.89
C GLY A 252 4.40 0.24 18.06
N GLY A 253 3.08 0.45 18.03
CA GLY A 253 2.15 -0.32 17.22
C GLY A 253 2.43 -0.18 15.72
N PHE A 254 2.69 1.04 15.26
CA PHE A 254 3.05 1.31 13.86
C PHE A 254 4.36 0.62 13.47
N ALA A 255 5.40 0.78 14.29
CA ALA A 255 6.68 0.14 14.05
C ALA A 255 6.53 -1.40 14.04
N LEU A 256 5.80 -1.97 14.97
CA LEU A 256 5.55 -3.41 15.03
C LEU A 256 4.79 -3.90 13.79
N ALA A 257 3.73 -3.21 13.36
CA ALA A 257 2.95 -3.58 12.18
C ALA A 257 3.82 -3.55 10.92
N VAL A 258 4.55 -2.44 10.69
CA VAL A 258 5.39 -2.27 9.49
C VAL A 258 6.57 -3.25 9.49
N VAL A 259 7.27 -3.43 10.61
CA VAL A 259 8.38 -4.38 10.69
C VAL A 259 7.89 -5.80 10.45
N SER A 260 6.77 -6.19 11.05
CA SER A 260 6.18 -7.53 10.86
C SER A 260 5.72 -7.74 9.42
N ALA A 261 5.13 -6.73 8.77
CA ALA A 261 4.76 -6.77 7.36
C ALA A 261 5.99 -6.92 6.43
N VAL A 262 7.06 -6.19 6.72
CA VAL A 262 8.34 -6.32 5.98
C VAL A 262 8.97 -7.70 6.18
N LEU A 263 8.89 -8.27 7.38
CA LEU A 263 9.36 -9.65 7.64
C LEU A 263 8.54 -10.66 6.83
N LEU A 264 7.20 -10.54 6.82
CA LEU A 264 6.34 -11.40 5.97
C LEU A 264 6.71 -11.31 4.49
N ALA A 265 6.98 -10.10 3.98
CA ALA A 265 7.41 -9.91 2.61
C ALA A 265 8.71 -10.66 2.28
N ARG A 266 9.62 -10.79 3.24
CA ARG A 266 10.91 -11.48 3.08
C ARG A 266 10.81 -13.01 3.18
N PHE A 267 9.89 -13.53 3.99
CA PHE A 267 9.71 -14.97 4.17
C PHE A 267 8.94 -15.64 3.00
N GLY A 268 8.19 -14.89 2.21
CA GLY A 268 7.43 -15.39 1.07
C GLY A 268 8.27 -15.81 -0.15
N GLU A 269 9.59 -15.75 -0.10
CA GLU A 269 10.46 -16.25 -1.16
C GLU A 269 10.73 -17.76 -0.95
N PRO A 270 10.47 -18.63 -1.94
CA PRO A 270 10.95 -20.00 -1.91
C PRO A 270 12.49 -20.00 -1.91
N ALA A 271 13.08 -20.76 -1.00
CA ALA A 271 14.51 -20.98 -0.90
C ALA A 271 15.06 -21.68 -2.16
#